data_171056d208015214fc3e877cb035c247
#
_entry.id   171056d208015214fc3e877cb035c247
#
_cell.length_a   1.000
_cell.length_b   1.000
_cell.length_c   1.000
_cell.angle_alpha   90.00
_cell.angle_beta   90.00
_cell.angle_gamma   90.00
#
_symmetry.space_group_name_H-M   'P 1'
#
loop_
_entity.id
_entity.type
_entity.pdbx_description
1 polymer ?
#
loop_
_entity_poly.entity_id
_entity_poly.type
_entity_poly.pdbx_seq_one_letter_code
_entity_poly.pdbx_strand_id
1 'polypeptide(L)'
;QSYFEDTDISVFHELMNLDYFSVVYFTKAMLNHMVKEGSGHIATNTSVAGLIASRERTAYSSVKFALHGFFDSLRLEVMKHNIAVTLIAPGKVVTNFGDNKLDAQGKPFGEKNMGEAYGMSPAKAAKFILSAIKHKKRQIVISKWSDVAWLGVFINKFFPSLYFFLARRINT
;
A
#
# COMPACT_ATOMS: atom_id res chain seq x y z
N GLN A 1 7.85 8.73 9.41
CA GLN A 1 6.81 9.74 9.22
C GLN A 1 7.39 11.10 9.55
N SER A 2 7.51 12.00 8.56
CA SER A 2 8.15 13.31 8.69
C SER A 2 7.79 14.19 7.48
N TYR A 3 7.92 15.50 7.60
CA TYR A 3 7.82 16.40 6.45
C TYR A 3 9.01 16.17 5.51
N PHE A 4 8.80 16.40 4.22
CA PHE A 4 9.84 16.17 3.21
C PHE A 4 11.08 17.04 3.43
N GLU A 5 10.89 18.29 3.83
CA GLU A 5 11.97 19.23 4.13
C GLU A 5 12.91 18.77 5.24
N ASP A 6 12.41 17.94 6.18
CA ASP A 6 13.18 17.42 7.32
C ASP A 6 13.70 16.00 7.08
N THR A 7 13.27 15.31 6.00
CA THR A 7 13.52 13.89 5.78
C THR A 7 14.82 13.68 5.02
N ASP A 8 15.74 12.91 5.61
CA ASP A 8 16.97 12.51 4.93
C ASP A 8 16.67 11.71 3.66
N ILE A 9 17.39 12.00 2.57
CA ILE A 9 17.22 11.29 1.30
C ILE A 9 17.50 9.79 1.41
N SER A 10 18.33 9.38 2.35
CA SER A 10 18.62 7.97 2.67
C SER A 10 17.37 7.19 3.04
N VAL A 11 16.39 7.81 3.72
CA VAL A 11 15.10 7.19 4.08
C VAL A 11 14.30 6.81 2.83
N PHE A 12 14.35 7.64 1.78
CA PHE A 12 13.72 7.30 0.50
C PHE A 12 14.38 6.09 -0.16
N HIS A 13 15.72 6.04 -0.16
CA HIS A 13 16.47 4.90 -0.69
C HIS A 13 16.18 3.63 0.09
N GLU A 14 16.17 3.70 1.41
CA GLU A 14 15.88 2.55 2.28
C GLU A 14 14.48 1.99 2.03
N LEU A 15 13.45 2.85 2.05
CA LEU A 15 12.07 2.42 1.80
C LEU A 15 11.86 1.90 0.38
N MET A 16 12.50 2.51 -0.63
CA MET A 16 12.44 2.01 -2.00
C MET A 16 13.10 0.63 -2.11
N ASN A 17 14.26 0.43 -1.50
CA ASN A 17 14.94 -0.86 -1.51
C ASN A 17 14.12 -1.93 -0.79
N LEU A 18 13.62 -1.61 0.42
CA LEU A 18 12.89 -2.57 1.26
C LEU A 18 11.52 -2.91 0.67
N ASP A 19 10.71 -1.92 0.35
CA ASP A 19 9.28 -2.11 0.06
C ASP A 19 8.95 -2.17 -1.44
N TYR A 20 9.84 -1.69 -2.32
CA TYR A 20 9.62 -1.72 -3.77
C TYR A 20 10.55 -2.72 -4.47
N PHE A 21 11.87 -2.52 -4.41
CA PHE A 21 12.80 -3.37 -5.16
C PHE A 21 12.80 -4.82 -4.66
N SER A 22 12.66 -5.08 -3.37
CA SER A 22 12.53 -6.46 -2.86
C SER A 22 11.34 -7.17 -3.49
N VAL A 23 10.20 -6.48 -3.60
CA VAL A 23 8.98 -7.02 -4.22
C VAL A 23 9.16 -7.24 -5.72
N VAL A 24 9.81 -6.30 -6.43
CA VAL A 24 10.11 -6.42 -7.86
C VAL A 24 11.04 -7.62 -8.12
N TYR A 25 12.11 -7.76 -7.34
CA TYR A 25 13.05 -8.88 -7.48
C TYR A 25 12.38 -10.24 -7.22
N PHE A 26 11.61 -10.34 -6.14
CA PHE A 26 10.85 -11.56 -5.85
C PHE A 26 9.85 -11.89 -6.97
N THR A 27 9.11 -10.88 -7.43
CA THR A 27 8.15 -11.04 -8.53
C THR A 27 8.88 -11.52 -9.80
N LYS A 28 10.02 -10.93 -10.15
CA LYS A 28 10.81 -11.32 -11.32
C LYS A 28 11.30 -12.76 -11.23
N ALA A 29 11.75 -13.19 -10.04
CA ALA A 29 12.23 -14.54 -9.83
C ALA A 29 11.10 -15.60 -10.02
N MET A 30 9.89 -15.29 -9.50
CA MET A 30 8.76 -16.21 -9.56
C MET A 30 8.04 -16.21 -10.92
N LEU A 31 8.06 -15.09 -11.64
CA LEU A 31 7.28 -14.90 -12.85
C LEU A 31 7.62 -15.91 -13.95
N ASN A 32 8.90 -16.22 -14.14
CA ASN A 32 9.34 -17.17 -15.16
C ASN A 32 8.74 -18.57 -14.95
N HIS A 33 8.62 -18.99 -13.69
CA HIS A 33 7.97 -20.26 -13.35
C HIS A 33 6.47 -20.22 -13.70
N MET A 34 5.75 -19.17 -13.27
CA MET A 34 4.32 -19.00 -13.56
C MET A 34 4.04 -18.94 -15.07
N VAL A 35 4.90 -18.30 -15.84
CA VAL A 35 4.79 -18.23 -17.31
C VAL A 35 4.95 -19.62 -17.93
N LYS A 36 5.90 -20.43 -17.49
CA LYS A 36 6.10 -21.82 -17.96
C LYS A 36 4.90 -22.72 -17.64
N GLU A 37 4.34 -22.55 -16.44
CA GLU A 37 3.14 -23.29 -16.00
C GLU A 37 1.84 -22.81 -16.69
N GLY A 38 1.87 -21.66 -17.40
CA GLY A 38 0.68 -21.09 -18.04
C GLY A 38 -0.42 -20.68 -17.04
N SER A 39 -0.06 -20.52 -15.78
CA SER A 39 -0.97 -20.12 -14.70
C SER A 39 -0.23 -19.54 -13.50
N GLY A 40 -0.91 -18.68 -12.75
CA GLY A 40 -0.34 -18.11 -11.54
C GLY A 40 -1.25 -17.07 -10.90
N HIS A 41 -0.90 -16.68 -9.68
CA HIS A 41 -1.57 -15.57 -9.01
C HIS A 41 -0.58 -14.81 -8.12
N ILE A 42 -0.38 -13.56 -8.43
CA ILE A 42 0.44 -12.63 -7.66
C ILE A 42 -0.50 -11.79 -6.80
N ALA A 43 -0.39 -11.91 -5.49
CA ALA A 43 -1.12 -11.07 -4.55
C ALA A 43 -0.11 -10.23 -3.75
N THR A 44 -0.19 -8.92 -3.84
CA THR A 44 0.75 -8.01 -3.17
C THR A 44 0.05 -7.10 -2.19
N ASN A 45 0.69 -6.94 -1.03
CA ASN A 45 0.24 -6.03 0.02
C ASN A 45 0.83 -4.63 -0.24
N THR A 46 -0.04 -3.68 -0.53
CA THR A 46 0.32 -2.26 -0.73
C THR A 46 -0.15 -1.43 0.47
N SER A 47 -0.85 -0.36 0.25
CA SER A 47 -1.49 0.48 1.28
C SER A 47 -2.51 1.41 0.62
N VAL A 48 -3.45 1.92 1.40
CA VAL A 48 -4.26 3.09 1.03
C VAL A 48 -3.36 4.29 0.68
N ALA A 49 -2.16 4.41 1.30
CA ALA A 49 -1.16 5.42 0.96
C ALA A 49 -0.57 5.30 -0.45
N GLY A 50 -0.86 4.22 -1.17
CA GLY A 50 -0.58 4.06 -2.61
C GLY A 50 -1.74 4.46 -3.52
N LEU A 51 -2.86 4.90 -2.95
CA LEU A 51 -4.06 5.33 -3.67
C LEU A 51 -4.40 6.80 -3.39
N ILE A 52 -4.06 7.28 -2.20
CA ILE A 52 -4.24 8.68 -1.77
C ILE A 52 -2.98 9.15 -1.04
N ALA A 53 -2.63 10.41 -1.25
CA ALA A 53 -1.52 11.06 -0.56
C ALA A 53 -1.96 11.62 0.80
N SER A 54 -1.06 11.68 1.76
CA SER A 54 -1.24 12.37 3.04
C SER A 54 0.05 13.08 3.44
N ARG A 55 -0.07 14.05 4.34
CA ARG A 55 1.08 14.77 4.88
C ARG A 55 2.04 13.82 5.58
N GLU A 56 3.30 14.21 5.68
CA GLU A 56 4.37 13.49 6.40
C GLU A 56 4.65 12.06 5.88
N ARG A 57 4.16 11.73 4.68
CA ARG A 57 4.30 10.38 4.11
C ARG A 57 4.86 10.38 2.69
N THR A 58 5.60 11.42 2.30
CA THR A 58 6.15 11.51 0.94
C THR A 58 6.94 10.28 0.55
N ALA A 59 7.90 9.84 1.36
CA ALA A 59 8.71 8.65 1.08
C ALA A 59 7.86 7.36 1.03
N TYR A 60 7.02 7.13 2.04
CA TYR A 60 6.17 5.94 2.10
C TYR A 60 5.13 5.88 0.97
N SER A 61 4.44 7.02 0.72
CA SER A 61 3.46 7.09 -0.36
C SER A 61 4.11 6.87 -1.73
N SER A 62 5.29 7.45 -1.98
CA SER A 62 6.02 7.25 -3.25
C SER A 62 6.24 5.77 -3.54
N VAL A 63 6.70 4.99 -2.55
CA VAL A 63 6.90 3.55 -2.67
C VAL A 63 5.59 2.82 -2.96
N LYS A 64 4.53 3.15 -2.22
CA LYS A 64 3.24 2.44 -2.38
C LYS A 64 2.55 2.79 -3.71
N PHE A 65 2.67 4.02 -4.20
CA PHE A 65 2.23 4.39 -5.55
C PHE A 65 3.06 3.70 -6.64
N ALA A 66 4.39 3.58 -6.46
CA ALA A 66 5.25 2.85 -7.39
C ALA A 66 4.82 1.38 -7.54
N LEU A 67 4.46 0.70 -6.43
CA LEU A 67 3.91 -0.66 -6.47
C LEU A 67 2.61 -0.75 -7.27
N HIS A 68 1.69 0.23 -7.12
CA HIS A 68 0.46 0.24 -7.91
C HIS A 68 0.76 0.37 -9.40
N GLY A 69 1.63 1.31 -9.80
CA GLY A 69 2.03 1.48 -11.19
C GLY A 69 2.69 0.22 -11.76
N PHE A 70 3.63 -0.37 -11.02
CA PHE A 70 4.31 -1.60 -11.42
C PHE A 70 3.34 -2.77 -11.63
N PHE A 71 2.49 -3.08 -10.66
CA PHE A 71 1.60 -4.22 -10.74
C PHE A 71 0.41 -4.03 -11.68
N ASP A 72 -0.07 -2.80 -11.87
CA ASP A 72 -1.11 -2.53 -12.87
C ASP A 72 -0.56 -2.71 -14.29
N SER A 73 0.70 -2.31 -14.56
CA SER A 73 1.37 -2.59 -15.82
C SER A 73 1.64 -4.07 -16.01
N LEU A 74 2.23 -4.73 -15.00
CA LEU A 74 2.52 -6.16 -15.03
C LEU A 74 1.27 -7.00 -15.30
N ARG A 75 0.13 -6.64 -14.72
CA ARG A 75 -1.15 -7.32 -14.94
C ARG A 75 -1.50 -7.41 -16.43
N LEU A 76 -1.29 -6.33 -17.18
CA LEU A 76 -1.57 -6.30 -18.61
C LEU A 76 -0.60 -7.21 -19.39
N GLU A 77 0.66 -7.25 -18.98
CA GLU A 77 1.69 -8.06 -19.63
C GLU A 77 1.45 -9.57 -19.43
N VAL A 78 0.97 -9.98 -18.24
CA VAL A 78 0.86 -11.39 -17.85
C VAL A 78 -0.52 -12.01 -18.11
N MET A 79 -1.51 -11.22 -18.53
CA MET A 79 -2.86 -11.73 -18.86
C MET A 79 -2.82 -12.88 -19.88
N LYS A 80 -1.97 -12.78 -20.90
CA LYS A 80 -1.80 -13.80 -21.93
C LYS A 80 -1.29 -15.14 -21.40
N HIS A 81 -0.73 -15.17 -20.19
CA HIS A 81 -0.22 -16.36 -19.53
C HIS A 81 -1.18 -16.88 -18.43
N ASN A 82 -2.43 -16.38 -18.39
CA ASN A 82 -3.41 -16.75 -17.37
C ASN A 82 -2.92 -16.51 -15.93
N ILE A 83 -2.11 -15.45 -15.72
CA ILE A 83 -1.60 -15.05 -14.42
C ILE A 83 -2.44 -13.89 -13.90
N ALA A 84 -3.05 -14.06 -12.72
CA ALA A 84 -3.82 -13.03 -12.04
C ALA A 84 -2.92 -12.14 -11.17
N VAL A 85 -3.30 -10.88 -11.01
CA VAL A 85 -2.62 -9.93 -10.10
C VAL A 85 -3.67 -9.26 -9.21
N THR A 86 -3.50 -9.38 -7.89
CA THR A 86 -4.37 -8.78 -6.87
C THR A 86 -3.58 -7.77 -6.03
N LEU A 87 -4.03 -6.52 -6.03
CA LEU A 87 -3.52 -5.46 -5.17
C LEU A 87 -4.35 -5.38 -3.89
N ILE A 88 -3.70 -5.46 -2.75
CA ILE A 88 -4.33 -5.38 -1.43
C ILE A 88 -3.88 -4.04 -0.82
N ALA A 89 -4.81 -3.13 -0.60
CA ALA A 89 -4.56 -1.80 -0.06
C ALA A 89 -5.18 -1.65 1.34
N PRO A 90 -4.47 -2.06 2.41
CA PRO A 90 -4.94 -1.86 3.77
C PRO A 90 -4.93 -0.37 4.15
N GLY A 91 -5.97 0.04 4.85
CA GLY A 91 -5.97 1.23 5.69
C GLY A 91 -5.41 0.91 7.09
N LYS A 92 -6.08 1.37 8.13
CA LYS A 92 -5.64 1.11 9.52
C LYS A 92 -5.98 -0.32 9.94
N VAL A 93 -4.96 -1.13 10.23
CA VAL A 93 -5.07 -2.47 10.82
C VAL A 93 -4.27 -2.47 12.12
N VAL A 94 -4.84 -3.05 13.18
CA VAL A 94 -4.19 -3.14 14.51
C VAL A 94 -3.00 -4.10 14.42
N THR A 95 -1.80 -3.56 14.32
CA THR A 95 -0.53 -4.31 14.21
C THR A 95 0.60 -3.50 14.87
N ASN A 96 1.77 -4.09 14.99
CA ASN A 96 2.97 -3.38 15.46
C ASN A 96 3.63 -2.52 14.34
N PHE A 97 2.94 -2.29 13.23
CA PHE A 97 3.48 -1.51 12.10
C PHE A 97 3.79 -0.06 12.51
N GLY A 98 2.96 0.51 13.38
CA GLY A 98 3.15 1.87 13.89
C GLY A 98 4.47 2.06 14.64
N ASP A 99 4.86 1.06 15.43
CA ASP A 99 6.08 1.09 16.25
C ASP A 99 7.36 1.04 15.39
N ASN A 100 7.24 0.49 14.17
CA ASN A 100 8.35 0.34 13.22
C ASN A 100 8.40 1.41 12.13
N LYS A 101 7.56 2.46 12.21
CA LYS A 101 7.66 3.59 11.27
C LYS A 101 9.00 4.28 11.43
N LEU A 102 9.58 4.70 10.31
CA LEU A 102 10.81 5.48 10.32
C LEU A 102 10.51 6.97 10.55
N ASP A 103 11.37 7.62 11.34
CA ASP A 103 11.42 9.07 11.48
C ASP A 103 12.19 9.73 10.31
N ALA A 104 12.49 11.01 10.45
CA ALA A 104 13.21 11.80 9.45
C ALA A 104 14.65 11.31 9.19
N GLN A 105 15.27 10.63 10.15
CA GLN A 105 16.64 10.10 10.09
C GLN A 105 16.69 8.59 9.87
N GLY A 106 15.54 7.94 9.57
CA GLY A 106 15.48 6.50 9.33
C GLY A 106 15.50 5.65 10.60
N LYS A 107 15.26 6.22 11.78
CA LYS A 107 15.15 5.46 13.02
C LYS A 107 13.70 5.08 13.29
N PRO A 108 13.44 3.95 13.99
CA PRO A 108 12.09 3.62 14.44
C PRO A 108 11.48 4.77 15.25
N PHE A 109 10.28 5.17 14.91
CA PHE A 109 9.58 6.32 15.51
C PHE A 109 9.28 6.11 17.02
N GLY A 110 9.18 4.83 17.44
CA GLY A 110 9.13 4.43 18.86
C GLY A 110 7.86 4.85 19.62
N GLU A 111 6.98 5.65 19.04
CA GLU A 111 5.73 6.03 19.65
C GLU A 111 4.63 4.99 19.37
N LYS A 112 4.02 4.46 20.44
CA LYS A 112 2.79 3.68 20.32
C LYS A 112 1.72 4.56 19.65
N ASN A 113 1.50 4.31 18.38
CA ASN A 113 0.55 5.10 17.60
C ASN A 113 -0.87 4.75 18.03
N MET A 114 -1.42 5.52 18.98
CA MET A 114 -2.78 5.37 19.50
C MET A 114 -3.84 5.32 18.38
N GLY A 115 -3.55 5.91 17.22
CA GLY A 115 -4.44 5.86 16.05
C GLY A 115 -4.63 4.47 15.45
N GLU A 116 -3.71 3.53 15.69
CA GLU A 116 -3.83 2.14 15.22
C GLU A 116 -4.75 1.29 16.11
N ALA A 117 -4.94 1.68 17.38
CA ALA A 117 -5.88 1.01 18.28
C ALA A 117 -7.32 0.99 17.74
N TYR A 118 -7.68 1.92 16.85
CA TYR A 118 -8.99 2.01 16.21
C TYR A 118 -9.05 1.30 14.83
N GLY A 119 -7.98 0.65 14.40
CA GLY A 119 -7.89 -0.09 13.15
C GLY A 119 -8.81 -1.33 13.08
N MET A 120 -8.85 -1.98 11.92
CA MET A 120 -9.47 -3.29 11.76
C MET A 120 -8.61 -4.36 12.46
N SER A 121 -9.24 -5.38 13.06
CA SER A 121 -8.48 -6.50 13.62
C SER A 121 -7.75 -7.29 12.51
N PRO A 122 -6.53 -7.80 12.78
CA PRO A 122 -5.76 -8.58 11.79
C PRO A 122 -6.54 -9.79 11.26
N ALA A 123 -7.27 -10.49 12.12
CA ALA A 123 -8.08 -11.65 11.72
C ALA A 123 -9.20 -11.27 10.73
N LYS A 124 -9.82 -10.10 10.90
CA LYS A 124 -10.84 -9.61 9.96
C LYS A 124 -10.20 -9.16 8.64
N ALA A 125 -9.07 -8.47 8.70
CA ALA A 125 -8.32 -8.08 7.51
C ALA A 125 -7.89 -9.31 6.69
N ALA A 126 -7.37 -10.35 7.35
CA ALA A 126 -6.98 -11.60 6.71
C ALA A 126 -8.14 -12.28 5.96
N LYS A 127 -9.36 -12.27 6.52
CA LYS A 127 -10.55 -12.81 5.84
C LYS A 127 -10.85 -12.08 4.53
N PHE A 128 -10.73 -10.74 4.51
CA PHE A 128 -10.90 -9.96 3.28
C PHE A 128 -9.81 -10.26 2.26
N ILE A 129 -8.55 -10.40 2.71
CA ILE A 129 -7.39 -10.74 1.86
C ILE A 129 -7.62 -12.10 1.20
N LEU A 130 -7.93 -13.14 1.99
CA LEU A 130 -8.18 -14.48 1.48
C LEU A 130 -9.36 -14.51 0.49
N SER A 131 -10.43 -13.79 0.78
CA SER A 131 -11.56 -13.67 -0.14
C SER A 131 -11.15 -13.00 -1.46
N ALA A 132 -10.34 -11.95 -1.41
CA ALA A 132 -9.87 -11.26 -2.61
C ALA A 132 -8.95 -12.15 -3.46
N ILE A 133 -8.05 -12.90 -2.82
CA ILE A 133 -7.18 -13.87 -3.49
C ILE A 133 -8.02 -14.98 -4.13
N LYS A 134 -8.93 -15.59 -3.38
CA LYS A 134 -9.81 -16.66 -3.88
C LYS A 134 -10.58 -16.24 -5.14
N HIS A 135 -11.09 -15.00 -5.18
CA HIS A 135 -11.88 -14.50 -6.29
C HIS A 135 -11.06 -13.72 -7.32
N LYS A 136 -9.73 -13.77 -7.25
CA LYS A 136 -8.80 -13.08 -8.16
C LYS A 136 -9.17 -11.60 -8.39
N LYS A 137 -9.60 -10.91 -7.31
CA LYS A 137 -9.99 -9.50 -7.42
C LYS A 137 -8.80 -8.66 -7.87
N ARG A 138 -9.03 -7.73 -8.79
CA ARG A 138 -7.99 -6.82 -9.26
C ARG A 138 -7.38 -6.02 -8.11
N GLN A 139 -8.23 -5.48 -7.23
CA GLN A 139 -7.83 -4.63 -6.11
C GLN A 139 -8.89 -4.66 -5.02
N ILE A 140 -8.44 -4.59 -3.77
CA ILE A 140 -9.31 -4.33 -2.63
C ILE A 140 -8.73 -3.22 -1.74
N VAL A 141 -9.61 -2.43 -1.17
CA VAL A 141 -9.29 -1.51 -0.06
C VAL A 141 -9.84 -2.14 1.21
N ILE A 142 -8.98 -2.32 2.21
CA ILE A 142 -9.36 -2.90 3.51
C ILE A 142 -9.39 -1.79 4.53
N SER A 143 -10.59 -1.34 4.89
CA SER A 143 -10.79 -0.38 5.97
C SER A 143 -12.11 -0.66 6.69
N LYS A 144 -12.26 -0.14 7.92
CA LYS A 144 -13.57 -0.14 8.59
C LYS A 144 -14.52 0.77 7.82
N TRP A 145 -15.83 0.47 7.88
CA TRP A 145 -16.86 1.35 7.32
C TRP A 145 -16.82 2.76 7.93
N SER A 146 -16.48 2.86 9.21
CA SER A 146 -16.27 4.13 9.92
C SER A 146 -14.95 4.83 9.58
N ASP A 147 -14.03 4.15 8.88
CA ASP A 147 -12.77 4.72 8.45
C ASP A 147 -13.00 5.43 7.11
N VAL A 148 -12.71 6.72 7.06
CA VAL A 148 -12.88 7.55 5.86
C VAL A 148 -11.91 7.19 4.71
N ALA A 149 -11.06 6.20 4.90
CA ALA A 149 -10.05 5.83 3.91
C ALA A 149 -10.67 5.46 2.55
N TRP A 150 -11.71 4.62 2.52
CA TRP A 150 -12.38 4.26 1.27
C TRP A 150 -13.07 5.46 0.60
N LEU A 151 -13.66 6.34 1.42
CA LEU A 151 -14.27 7.58 0.93
C LEU A 151 -13.21 8.52 0.37
N GLY A 152 -12.06 8.64 1.06
CA GLY A 152 -10.90 9.40 0.58
C GLY A 152 -10.40 8.90 -0.76
N VAL A 153 -10.28 7.57 -0.93
CA VAL A 153 -9.90 6.94 -2.22
C VAL A 153 -10.92 7.26 -3.31
N PHE A 154 -12.22 7.18 -3.01
CA PHE A 154 -13.29 7.52 -3.96
C PHE A 154 -13.23 9.00 -4.36
N ILE A 155 -13.17 9.90 -3.38
CA ILE A 155 -13.13 11.35 -3.63
C ILE A 155 -11.86 11.70 -4.43
N ASN A 156 -10.69 11.19 -4.06
CA ASN A 156 -9.45 11.45 -4.79
C ASN A 156 -9.51 10.99 -6.24
N LYS A 157 -10.17 9.86 -6.48
CA LYS A 157 -10.29 9.30 -7.84
C LYS A 157 -11.20 10.12 -8.75
N PHE A 158 -12.32 10.61 -8.26
CA PHE A 158 -13.35 11.27 -9.08
C PHE A 158 -13.38 12.79 -8.92
N PHE A 159 -12.91 13.29 -7.78
CA PHE A 159 -12.93 14.72 -7.41
C PHE A 159 -11.60 15.13 -6.75
N PRO A 160 -10.44 15.05 -7.45
CA PRO A 160 -9.13 15.26 -6.83
C PRO A 160 -8.99 16.65 -6.18
N SER A 161 -9.51 17.69 -6.80
CA SER A 161 -9.46 19.05 -6.20
C SER A 161 -10.21 19.13 -4.87
N LEU A 162 -11.34 18.43 -4.75
CA LEU A 162 -12.09 18.35 -3.50
C LEU A 162 -11.30 17.55 -2.45
N TYR A 163 -10.65 16.44 -2.86
CA TYR A 163 -9.81 15.67 -1.96
C TYR A 163 -8.71 16.54 -1.34
N PHE A 164 -7.95 17.26 -2.15
CA PHE A 164 -6.86 18.13 -1.65
C PHE A 164 -7.38 19.30 -0.82
N PHE A 165 -8.54 19.85 -1.16
CA PHE A 165 -9.19 20.89 -0.33
C PHE A 165 -9.55 20.36 1.05
N LEU A 166 -10.05 19.14 1.17
CA LEU A 166 -10.38 18.50 2.45
C LEU A 166 -9.12 18.04 3.20
N ALA A 167 -8.18 17.39 2.50
CA ALA A 167 -6.97 16.83 3.08
C ALA A 167 -6.07 17.88 3.75
N ARG A 168 -6.04 19.12 3.24
CA ARG A 168 -5.29 20.21 3.88
C ARG A 168 -5.78 20.58 5.28
N ARG A 169 -7.02 20.20 5.64
CA ARG A 169 -7.65 20.49 6.94
C ARG A 169 -7.57 19.33 7.93
N ILE A 170 -7.15 18.17 7.46
CA ILE A 170 -7.02 16.97 8.29
C ILE A 170 -5.57 16.95 8.78
N ASN A 171 -5.37 17.09 10.09
CA ASN A 171 -4.10 16.78 10.73
C ASN A 171 -3.98 15.25 10.78
N THR A 172 -2.89 14.74 10.26
CA THR A 172 -2.59 13.29 10.27
C THR A 172 -1.99 12.88 11.59
#